data_5fb18ac0b23a48f4aebd9f9b44822d58
#
_entry.id   5fb18ac0b23a48f4aebd9f9b44822d58
#
_cell.length_a   1.000
_cell.length_b   1.000
_cell.length_c   1.000
_cell.angle_alpha   90.00
_cell.angle_beta   90.00
_cell.angle_gamma   90.00
#
_symmetry.space_group_name_H-M   'P 1'
#
loop_
_entity.id
_entity.type
_entity.pdbx_description
1 polymer ?
#
loop_
_entity_poly.entity_id
_entity_poly.type
_entity_poly.pdbx_seq_one_letter_code
_entity_poly.pdbx_strand_id
1 'polypeptide(L)'
;MEQISIFENDNTKDEPLAARMRPRDLSEFVGQQHLVGEGKILSKLIESDRVPSMIFWGPPGVGKTTLAQIIASKTKANFITFSAVTSGIKEIRTVMQQADRYTRFGEKTIVFIDEIHRFNKAQQDAFLPFVEKGSITLIGATTENPSFEVNGALLSRSKVFVLKNLETSDIEQLLKRAISDPRGFGDERVNITDEMIHMIAEFANGDARSSLTTLEMVILNGDIKADGTIDITMESLEQCISKKSLLYDKNGEEHYNIISALHKSMRNSDADAAVYWLARMLEAGEDPLYVARRVTRFASEDVGLADPRAMEIAIAAYQACHFIGMPECSVHLTEAVIYMALAPKSNAMEVAYFAARDDAQEHMAEPVPMNIRNAPTSLMKDLGYGKGYRYAHDYEDKITSMQCLPDSLVGREYYKPTEQGAEVRFKERLNSIKEWKKSHK
;
A
#
# COMPACT_ATOMS: atom_id res chain seq x y z
N MET A 1 -38.46 -8.01 9.23
CA MET A 1 -38.00 -9.34 9.64
C MET A 1 -36.89 -9.11 10.63
N GLU A 2 -37.22 -9.30 11.89
CA GLU A 2 -36.24 -9.28 12.99
C GLU A 2 -35.31 -10.46 12.77
N GLN A 3 -34.03 -10.20 12.59
CA GLN A 3 -33.01 -11.21 12.76
C GLN A 3 -32.86 -11.42 14.27
N ILE A 4 -33.57 -12.43 14.76
CA ILE A 4 -33.39 -12.95 16.11
C ILE A 4 -31.95 -13.49 16.18
N SER A 5 -31.11 -12.81 16.94
CA SER A 5 -29.83 -13.35 17.37
C SER A 5 -30.10 -14.58 18.25
N ILE A 6 -29.92 -15.78 17.69
CA ILE A 6 -30.17 -17.05 18.40
C ILE A 6 -29.01 -17.45 19.31
N PHE A 7 -27.94 -16.67 19.37
CA PHE A 7 -26.78 -16.96 20.23
C PHE A 7 -26.34 -15.70 21.00
N GLU A 8 -27.15 -15.24 21.94
CA GLU A 8 -26.64 -14.64 23.15
C GLU A 8 -26.29 -15.79 24.13
N ASN A 9 -25.21 -16.51 23.84
CA ASN A 9 -24.55 -17.32 24.84
C ASN A 9 -23.49 -16.45 25.50
N ASP A 10 -23.57 -16.33 26.81
CA ASP A 10 -22.58 -15.69 27.71
C ASP A 10 -21.19 -16.36 27.71
N ASN A 11 -20.83 -17.09 26.64
CA ASN A 11 -19.54 -17.78 26.46
C ASN A 11 -18.58 -16.93 25.63
N THR A 12 -18.30 -15.71 26.11
CA THR A 12 -17.29 -14.83 25.49
C THR A 12 -15.87 -15.46 25.51
N LYS A 13 -15.64 -16.53 26.27
CA LYS A 13 -14.35 -17.23 26.34
C LYS A 13 -14.03 -18.06 25.09
N ASP A 14 -15.03 -18.41 24.28
CA ASP A 14 -14.81 -19.19 23.04
C ASP A 14 -14.41 -18.29 21.83
N GLU A 15 -14.51 -16.96 21.98
CA GLU A 15 -14.04 -16.03 20.95
C GLU A 15 -12.51 -15.92 20.97
N PRO A 16 -11.86 -15.75 19.79
CA PRO A 16 -10.42 -15.53 19.71
C PRO A 16 -9.96 -14.35 20.57
N LEU A 17 -8.80 -14.45 21.22
CA LEU A 17 -8.25 -13.42 22.10
C LEU A 17 -8.23 -12.04 21.42
N ALA A 18 -7.89 -11.98 20.14
CA ALA A 18 -7.89 -10.73 19.38
C ALA A 18 -9.29 -10.07 19.25
N ALA A 19 -10.36 -10.83 19.32
CA ALA A 19 -11.73 -10.30 19.36
C ALA A 19 -12.10 -9.84 20.76
N ARG A 20 -11.84 -10.63 21.79
CA ARG A 20 -12.11 -10.34 23.20
C ARG A 20 -11.37 -9.09 23.69
N MET A 21 -10.12 -8.94 23.28
CA MET A 21 -9.23 -7.81 23.67
C MET A 21 -9.40 -6.57 22.82
N ARG A 22 -10.40 -6.53 21.92
CA ARG A 22 -10.65 -5.34 21.10
C ARG A 22 -10.93 -4.12 21.98
N PRO A 23 -10.21 -3.00 21.78
CA PRO A 23 -10.42 -1.76 22.51
C PRO A 23 -11.88 -1.26 22.40
N ARG A 24 -12.46 -0.88 23.54
CA ARG A 24 -13.84 -0.35 23.63
C ARG A 24 -13.89 1.16 23.50
N ASP A 25 -12.81 1.83 23.86
CA ASP A 25 -12.66 3.28 23.77
C ASP A 25 -11.20 3.68 23.47
N LEU A 26 -10.96 4.98 23.31
CA LEU A 26 -9.63 5.51 22.99
C LEU A 26 -8.59 5.31 24.10
N SER A 27 -8.99 5.12 25.36
CA SER A 27 -8.06 4.89 26.46
C SER A 27 -7.45 3.48 26.42
N GLU A 28 -8.18 2.54 25.84
CA GLU A 28 -7.71 1.18 25.60
C GLU A 28 -6.93 1.04 24.26
N PHE A 29 -7.01 2.05 23.38
CA PHE A 29 -6.45 1.99 22.04
C PHE A 29 -4.95 2.28 22.08
N VAL A 30 -4.13 1.29 21.76
CA VAL A 30 -2.66 1.41 21.76
C VAL A 30 -2.13 1.97 20.46
N GLY A 31 -1.05 2.73 20.55
CA GLY A 31 -0.39 3.34 19.40
C GLY A 31 -1.16 4.50 18.76
N GLN A 32 -0.80 4.87 17.54
CA GLN A 32 -1.41 5.93 16.73
C GLN A 32 -1.51 7.30 17.42
N GLN A 33 -0.59 7.61 18.34
CA GLN A 33 -0.62 8.85 19.15
C GLN A 33 -0.61 10.12 18.29
N HIS A 34 -0.10 10.06 17.08
CA HIS A 34 -0.12 11.15 16.10
C HIS A 34 -1.53 11.49 15.59
N LEU A 35 -2.51 10.57 15.71
CA LEU A 35 -3.90 10.73 15.29
C LEU A 35 -4.85 10.89 16.48
N VAL A 36 -4.72 10.02 17.50
CA VAL A 36 -5.67 9.89 18.61
C VAL A 36 -5.13 10.39 19.96
N GLY A 37 -3.87 10.85 20.02
CA GLY A 37 -3.30 11.47 21.20
C GLY A 37 -4.07 12.71 21.63
N GLU A 38 -3.84 13.18 22.86
CA GLU A 38 -4.48 14.37 23.41
C GLU A 38 -4.29 15.59 22.49
N GLY A 39 -5.38 16.28 22.18
CA GLY A 39 -5.39 17.46 21.32
C GLY A 39 -5.12 17.20 19.84
N LYS A 40 -5.00 15.94 19.42
CA LYS A 40 -4.83 15.59 18.00
C LYS A 40 -6.15 15.70 17.22
N ILE A 41 -6.00 15.71 15.90
CA ILE A 41 -7.14 16.04 15.02
C ILE A 41 -8.30 15.07 15.16
N LEU A 42 -8.02 13.76 15.25
CA LEU A 42 -9.06 12.75 15.30
C LEU A 42 -9.77 12.74 16.66
N SER A 43 -9.02 12.90 17.76
CA SER A 43 -9.60 13.05 19.12
C SER A 43 -10.55 14.24 19.18
N LYS A 44 -10.15 15.40 18.66
CA LYS A 44 -11.01 16.60 18.63
C LYS A 44 -12.28 16.39 17.78
N LEU A 45 -12.18 15.69 16.65
CA LEU A 45 -13.33 15.40 15.80
C LEU A 45 -14.33 14.48 16.51
N ILE A 46 -13.83 13.48 17.24
CA ILE A 46 -14.65 12.54 18.02
C ILE A 46 -15.31 13.27 19.19
N GLU A 47 -14.56 14.04 19.97
CA GLU A 47 -15.04 14.80 21.13
C GLU A 47 -16.10 15.86 20.74
N SER A 48 -15.93 16.50 19.57
CA SER A 48 -16.88 17.51 19.08
C SER A 48 -18.09 16.90 18.37
N ASP A 49 -18.18 15.58 18.26
CA ASP A 49 -19.23 14.86 17.52
C ASP A 49 -19.38 15.35 16.04
N ARG A 50 -18.28 15.79 15.43
CA ARG A 50 -18.21 16.30 14.05
C ARG A 50 -17.29 15.45 13.21
N VAL A 51 -17.67 14.21 13.02
CA VAL A 51 -16.86 13.23 12.28
C VAL A 51 -17.20 13.32 10.79
N PRO A 52 -16.25 13.76 9.93
CA PRO A 52 -16.44 13.78 8.48
C PRO A 52 -16.24 12.36 7.90
N SER A 53 -16.60 12.17 6.64
CA SER A 53 -16.20 10.97 5.91
C SER A 53 -14.68 10.89 5.81
N MET A 54 -14.13 9.67 5.94
CA MET A 54 -12.68 9.46 6.02
C MET A 54 -12.24 8.12 5.45
N ILE A 55 -10.97 8.04 5.09
CA ILE A 55 -10.30 6.82 4.69
C ILE A 55 -9.16 6.54 5.67
N PHE A 56 -9.17 5.38 6.29
CA PHE A 56 -8.06 4.86 7.09
C PHE A 56 -7.14 4.03 6.20
N TRP A 57 -5.95 4.53 6.00
CA TRP A 57 -4.91 3.86 5.22
C TRP A 57 -3.77 3.42 6.13
N GLY A 58 -3.38 2.15 6.04
CA GLY A 58 -2.25 1.61 6.81
C GLY A 58 -2.21 0.10 6.79
N PRO A 59 -1.14 -0.50 7.36
CA PRO A 59 -0.93 -1.94 7.37
C PRO A 59 -2.05 -2.72 8.07
N PRO A 60 -2.09 -4.05 7.91
CA PRO A 60 -3.03 -4.89 8.65
C PRO A 60 -2.77 -4.82 10.16
N GLY A 61 -3.77 -5.13 10.98
CA GLY A 61 -3.65 -5.25 12.43
C GLY A 61 -3.40 -3.97 13.25
N VAL A 62 -3.29 -2.79 12.62
CA VAL A 62 -3.01 -1.50 13.30
C VAL A 62 -4.25 -0.81 13.89
N GLY A 63 -5.42 -1.46 13.86
CA GLY A 63 -6.63 -0.98 14.52
C GLY A 63 -7.61 -0.17 13.66
N LYS A 64 -7.53 -0.20 12.31
CA LYS A 64 -8.44 0.56 11.42
C LYS A 64 -9.92 0.31 11.72
N THR A 65 -10.34 -0.95 11.77
CA THR A 65 -11.73 -1.38 12.07
C THR A 65 -12.13 -1.02 13.50
N THR A 66 -11.23 -1.24 14.46
CA THR A 66 -11.45 -0.90 15.87
C THR A 66 -11.67 0.60 16.06
N LEU A 67 -10.85 1.42 15.41
CA LEU A 67 -10.97 2.87 15.49
C LEU A 67 -12.31 3.36 14.93
N ALA A 68 -12.78 2.78 13.82
CA ALA A 68 -14.09 3.08 13.25
C ALA A 68 -15.24 2.73 14.23
N GLN A 69 -15.15 1.59 14.93
CA GLN A 69 -16.13 1.17 15.93
C GLN A 69 -16.14 2.10 17.16
N ILE A 70 -14.96 2.50 17.64
CA ILE A 70 -14.84 3.46 18.75
C ILE A 70 -15.49 4.79 18.36
N ILE A 71 -15.25 5.29 17.16
CA ILE A 71 -15.86 6.51 16.64
C ILE A 71 -17.39 6.38 16.65
N ALA A 72 -17.90 5.29 16.09
CA ALA A 72 -19.36 5.06 16.04
C ALA A 72 -20.00 4.99 17.44
N SER A 73 -19.36 4.29 18.38
CA SER A 73 -19.82 4.20 19.78
C SER A 73 -19.84 5.57 20.46
N LYS A 74 -18.79 6.37 20.31
CA LYS A 74 -18.68 7.71 20.93
C LYS A 74 -19.69 8.71 20.34
N THR A 75 -19.98 8.61 19.05
CA THR A 75 -20.93 9.51 18.36
C THR A 75 -22.37 9.02 18.41
N LYS A 76 -22.65 7.89 19.07
CA LYS A 76 -23.97 7.25 19.15
C LYS A 76 -24.62 7.07 17.78
N ALA A 77 -23.82 6.83 16.75
CA ALA A 77 -24.27 6.62 15.39
C ALA A 77 -24.62 5.15 15.13
N ASN A 78 -25.60 4.91 14.29
CA ASN A 78 -25.86 3.57 13.75
C ASN A 78 -24.62 3.12 12.94
N PHE A 79 -24.06 1.96 13.30
CA PHE A 79 -22.84 1.44 12.65
C PHE A 79 -23.19 0.30 11.71
N ILE A 80 -22.94 0.52 10.42
CA ILE A 80 -23.21 -0.46 9.36
C ILE A 80 -21.88 -0.85 8.73
N THR A 81 -21.60 -2.15 8.67
CA THR A 81 -20.38 -2.67 8.06
C THR A 81 -20.68 -3.36 6.75
N PHE A 82 -19.92 -3.00 5.70
CA PHE A 82 -19.89 -3.72 4.44
C PHE A 82 -18.58 -4.46 4.28
N SER A 83 -18.68 -5.71 3.82
CA SER A 83 -17.54 -6.47 3.34
C SER A 83 -17.48 -6.37 1.81
N ALA A 84 -16.33 -5.97 1.28
CA ALA A 84 -16.12 -5.87 -0.16
C ALA A 84 -16.28 -7.22 -0.89
N VAL A 85 -16.16 -8.34 -0.18
CA VAL A 85 -16.25 -9.69 -0.76
C VAL A 85 -17.70 -10.15 -0.97
N THR A 86 -18.63 -9.73 -0.10
CA THR A 86 -19.99 -10.28 -0.06
C THR A 86 -21.08 -9.30 -0.47
N SER A 87 -20.82 -7.98 -0.44
CA SER A 87 -21.87 -6.98 -0.61
C SER A 87 -22.08 -6.56 -2.07
N GLY A 88 -23.27 -6.84 -2.58
CA GLY A 88 -23.68 -6.45 -3.94
C GLY A 88 -24.22 -5.01 -4.03
N ILE A 89 -24.18 -4.38 -5.22
CA ILE A 89 -24.67 -3.00 -5.45
C ILE A 89 -26.13 -2.81 -5.02
N LYS A 90 -26.98 -3.82 -5.18
CA LYS A 90 -28.40 -3.74 -4.78
C LYS A 90 -28.54 -3.63 -3.26
N GLU A 91 -27.77 -4.42 -2.52
CA GLU A 91 -27.72 -4.39 -1.07
C GLU A 91 -27.24 -3.04 -0.56
N ILE A 92 -26.11 -2.55 -1.10
CA ILE A 92 -25.57 -1.22 -0.79
C ILE A 92 -26.66 -0.16 -0.94
N ARG A 93 -27.34 -0.11 -2.09
CA ARG A 93 -28.40 0.88 -2.33
C ARG A 93 -29.57 0.78 -1.35
N THR A 94 -29.98 -0.44 -1.00
CA THR A 94 -31.08 -0.65 -0.05
C THR A 94 -30.73 -0.12 1.33
N VAL A 95 -29.54 -0.45 1.82
CA VAL A 95 -29.04 0.00 3.13
C VAL A 95 -28.82 1.53 3.14
N MET A 96 -28.32 2.09 2.06
CA MET A 96 -28.14 3.54 1.94
C MET A 96 -29.48 4.30 1.97
N GLN A 97 -30.53 3.76 1.33
CA GLN A 97 -31.87 4.33 1.40
C GLN A 97 -32.48 4.26 2.82
N GLN A 98 -32.16 3.22 3.58
CA GLN A 98 -32.55 3.14 4.98
C GLN A 98 -31.82 4.20 5.83
N ALA A 99 -30.51 4.35 5.65
CA ALA A 99 -29.72 5.39 6.33
C ALA A 99 -30.27 6.81 6.02
N ASP A 100 -30.67 7.09 4.76
CA ASP A 100 -31.28 8.38 4.40
C ASP A 100 -32.64 8.62 5.13
N ARG A 101 -33.39 7.56 5.43
CA ARG A 101 -34.60 7.65 6.25
C ARG A 101 -34.28 7.97 7.70
N TYR A 102 -33.29 7.28 8.30
CA TYR A 102 -32.86 7.52 9.69
C TYR A 102 -32.36 8.95 9.91
N THR A 103 -31.63 9.51 8.95
CA THR A 103 -31.17 10.91 9.00
C THR A 103 -32.33 11.91 9.11
N ARG A 104 -33.50 11.62 8.53
CA ARG A 104 -34.70 12.48 8.65
C ARG A 104 -35.27 12.50 10.07
N PHE A 105 -34.95 11.50 10.88
CA PHE A 105 -35.31 11.43 12.30
C PHE A 105 -34.19 11.94 13.24
N GLY A 106 -33.14 12.51 12.64
CA GLY A 106 -31.99 13.05 13.40
C GLY A 106 -30.97 12.00 13.83
N GLU A 107 -31.10 10.75 13.35
CA GLU A 107 -30.15 9.69 13.65
C GLU A 107 -28.95 9.75 12.68
N LYS A 108 -27.75 9.61 13.24
CA LYS A 108 -26.50 9.53 12.45
C LYS A 108 -26.24 8.09 12.04
N THR A 109 -25.70 7.92 10.85
CA THR A 109 -25.29 6.59 10.34
C THR A 109 -23.84 6.66 9.89
N ILE A 110 -22.99 5.81 10.46
CA ILE A 110 -21.63 5.57 10.01
C ILE A 110 -21.61 4.27 9.20
N VAL A 111 -21.12 4.38 7.98
CA VAL A 111 -20.93 3.23 7.10
C VAL A 111 -19.45 2.93 7.04
N PHE A 112 -19.08 1.76 7.54
CA PHE A 112 -17.72 1.25 7.50
C PHE A 112 -17.54 0.26 6.35
N ILE A 113 -16.52 0.47 5.54
CA ILE A 113 -16.15 -0.42 4.43
C ILE A 113 -14.75 -0.94 4.70
N ASP A 114 -14.64 -2.20 5.05
CA ASP A 114 -13.34 -2.85 5.18
C ASP A 114 -12.80 -3.23 3.79
N GLU A 115 -11.51 -2.99 3.59
CA GLU A 115 -10.81 -3.23 2.31
C GLU A 115 -11.53 -2.56 1.12
N ILE A 116 -11.81 -1.25 1.23
CA ILE A 116 -12.58 -0.48 0.22
C ILE A 116 -11.98 -0.58 -1.19
N HIS A 117 -10.69 -0.85 -1.32
CA HIS A 117 -10.00 -1.06 -2.60
C HIS A 117 -10.52 -2.28 -3.38
N ARG A 118 -11.17 -3.24 -2.72
CA ARG A 118 -11.80 -4.40 -3.37
C ARG A 118 -13.15 -4.10 -3.99
N PHE A 119 -13.74 -2.96 -3.68
CA PHE A 119 -14.96 -2.51 -4.35
C PHE A 119 -14.62 -1.96 -5.72
N ASN A 120 -15.37 -2.41 -6.74
CA ASN A 120 -15.25 -1.81 -8.06
C ASN A 120 -15.80 -0.38 -8.09
N LYS A 121 -15.51 0.34 -9.18
CA LYS A 121 -15.87 1.75 -9.34
C LYS A 121 -17.38 2.01 -9.14
N ALA A 122 -18.23 1.14 -9.67
CA ALA A 122 -19.68 1.28 -9.58
C ALA A 122 -20.21 1.05 -8.15
N GLN A 123 -19.57 0.18 -7.37
CA GLN A 123 -19.88 0.00 -5.95
C GLN A 123 -19.45 1.20 -5.13
N GLN A 124 -18.26 1.75 -5.38
CA GLN A 124 -17.80 2.97 -4.72
C GLN A 124 -18.67 4.18 -5.08
N ASP A 125 -19.09 4.32 -6.33
CA ASP A 125 -20.00 5.39 -6.79
C ASP A 125 -21.38 5.33 -6.13
N ALA A 126 -21.84 4.15 -5.73
CA ALA A 126 -23.13 4.00 -5.08
C ALA A 126 -23.24 4.73 -3.73
N PHE A 127 -22.12 5.03 -3.06
CA PHE A 127 -22.10 5.79 -1.80
C PHE A 127 -22.11 7.32 -2.01
N LEU A 128 -21.65 7.81 -3.16
CA LEU A 128 -21.45 9.24 -3.44
C LEU A 128 -22.68 10.11 -3.13
N PRO A 129 -23.90 9.79 -3.61
CA PRO A 129 -25.08 10.63 -3.38
C PRO A 129 -25.41 10.80 -1.88
N PHE A 130 -25.11 9.79 -1.06
CA PHE A 130 -25.40 9.78 0.36
C PHE A 130 -24.32 10.48 1.18
N VAL A 131 -23.07 10.39 0.74
CA VAL A 131 -21.94 11.15 1.31
C VAL A 131 -22.11 12.65 1.02
N GLU A 132 -22.46 13.02 -0.22
CA GLU A 132 -22.69 14.41 -0.65
C GLU A 132 -23.84 15.05 0.12
N LYS A 133 -24.90 14.29 0.34
CA LYS A 133 -26.09 14.76 1.06
C LYS A 133 -25.88 14.81 2.58
N GLY A 134 -24.80 14.18 3.08
CA GLY A 134 -24.56 14.05 4.52
C GLY A 134 -25.49 13.04 5.21
N SER A 135 -26.19 12.19 4.46
CA SER A 135 -27.05 11.13 5.01
C SER A 135 -26.26 10.03 5.71
N ILE A 136 -24.98 9.88 5.35
CA ILE A 136 -24.04 8.96 5.97
C ILE A 136 -22.69 9.62 6.19
N THR A 137 -21.97 9.14 7.19
CA THR A 137 -20.52 9.33 7.33
C THR A 137 -19.83 8.06 6.85
N LEU A 138 -19.06 8.15 5.77
CA LEU A 138 -18.32 7.00 5.23
C LEU A 138 -16.95 6.88 5.91
N ILE A 139 -16.63 5.70 6.43
CA ILE A 139 -15.29 5.35 6.89
C ILE A 139 -14.80 4.16 6.06
N GLY A 140 -13.90 4.41 5.11
CA GLY A 140 -13.25 3.35 4.35
C GLY A 140 -11.94 2.93 5.03
N ALA A 141 -11.64 1.63 5.06
CA ALA A 141 -10.34 1.12 5.47
C ALA A 141 -9.64 0.44 4.29
N THR A 142 -8.33 0.62 4.16
CA THR A 142 -7.53 0.01 3.12
C THR A 142 -6.08 -0.19 3.54
N THR A 143 -5.45 -1.25 3.05
CA THR A 143 -4.00 -1.46 3.12
C THR A 143 -3.28 -0.89 1.89
N GLU A 144 -4.00 -0.69 0.79
CA GLU A 144 -3.46 -0.17 -0.46
C GLU A 144 -3.49 1.37 -0.52
N ASN A 145 -2.67 1.97 -1.38
CA ASN A 145 -2.63 3.43 -1.51
C ASN A 145 -3.96 3.97 -2.07
N PRO A 146 -4.72 4.74 -1.28
CA PRO A 146 -6.04 5.20 -1.66
C PRO A 146 -6.05 6.09 -2.91
N SER A 147 -4.94 6.73 -3.26
CA SER A 147 -4.83 7.57 -4.46
C SER A 147 -4.98 6.78 -5.76
N PHE A 148 -4.72 5.47 -5.73
CA PHE A 148 -4.84 4.59 -6.90
C PHE A 148 -6.13 3.76 -6.87
N GLU A 149 -6.58 3.39 -5.67
CA GLU A 149 -7.61 2.38 -5.48
C GLU A 149 -8.99 2.95 -5.13
N VAL A 150 -9.04 4.15 -4.54
CA VAL A 150 -10.30 4.78 -4.17
C VAL A 150 -10.70 5.81 -5.23
N ASN A 151 -11.98 5.79 -5.61
CA ASN A 151 -12.52 6.74 -6.58
C ASN A 151 -12.22 8.19 -6.16
N GLY A 152 -11.67 8.98 -7.10
CA GLY A 152 -11.32 10.38 -6.87
C GLY A 152 -12.47 11.24 -6.34
N ALA A 153 -13.72 10.91 -6.72
CA ALA A 153 -14.90 11.60 -6.20
C ALA A 153 -15.17 11.32 -4.72
N LEU A 154 -14.90 10.10 -4.23
CA LEU A 154 -14.96 9.78 -2.80
C LEU A 154 -13.79 10.40 -2.04
N LEU A 155 -12.57 10.35 -2.60
CA LEU A 155 -11.38 10.95 -1.99
C LEU A 155 -11.53 12.45 -1.79
N SER A 156 -12.10 13.17 -2.77
CA SER A 156 -12.32 14.62 -2.65
C SER A 156 -13.30 15.01 -1.53
N ARG A 157 -14.10 14.06 -1.04
CA ARG A 157 -15.10 14.23 0.02
C ARG A 157 -14.73 13.54 1.33
N SER A 158 -13.57 12.91 1.37
CA SER A 158 -13.11 12.14 2.53
C SER A 158 -11.73 12.62 2.97
N LYS A 159 -11.47 12.61 4.28
CA LYS A 159 -10.13 12.89 4.79
C LYS A 159 -9.34 11.60 4.93
N VAL A 160 -8.16 11.53 4.35
CA VAL A 160 -7.26 10.40 4.52
C VAL A 160 -6.49 10.52 5.82
N PHE A 161 -6.55 9.48 6.65
CA PHE A 161 -5.74 9.33 7.86
C PHE A 161 -4.81 8.14 7.69
N VAL A 162 -3.52 8.38 7.86
CA VAL A 162 -2.49 7.35 7.71
C VAL A 162 -2.21 6.73 9.08
N LEU A 163 -2.55 5.44 9.22
CA LEU A 163 -2.19 4.65 10.40
C LEU A 163 -0.82 4.01 10.16
N LYS A 164 0.04 4.08 11.17
CA LYS A 164 1.39 3.52 11.13
C LYS A 164 1.41 2.13 11.76
N ASN A 165 2.47 1.36 11.49
CA ASN A 165 2.77 0.17 12.29
C ASN A 165 2.77 0.53 13.77
N LEU A 166 2.35 -0.41 14.61
CA LEU A 166 2.52 -0.28 16.05
C LEU A 166 3.98 -0.50 16.41
N GLU A 167 4.47 0.29 17.34
CA GLU A 167 5.82 0.07 17.90
C GLU A 167 5.83 -1.21 18.76
N THR A 168 7.00 -1.83 18.91
CA THR A 168 7.14 -3.03 19.75
C THR A 168 6.64 -2.78 21.17
N SER A 169 6.90 -1.60 21.73
CA SER A 169 6.41 -1.17 23.05
C SER A 169 4.89 -1.09 23.16
N ASP A 170 4.20 -0.67 22.08
CA ASP A 170 2.73 -0.64 22.02
C ASP A 170 2.15 -2.05 22.10
N ILE A 171 2.78 -2.98 21.38
CA ILE A 171 2.38 -4.40 21.35
C ILE A 171 2.67 -5.06 22.68
N GLU A 172 3.84 -4.85 23.30
CA GLU A 172 4.13 -5.35 24.64
C GLU A 172 3.08 -4.92 25.67
N GLN A 173 2.70 -3.65 25.65
CA GLN A 173 1.63 -3.12 26.50
C GLN A 173 0.30 -3.85 26.25
N LEU A 174 -0.06 -4.09 25.00
CA LEU A 174 -1.25 -4.84 24.62
C LEU A 174 -1.21 -6.29 25.14
N LEU A 175 -0.08 -6.98 24.96
CA LEU A 175 0.10 -8.36 25.44
C LEU A 175 0.04 -8.44 26.96
N LYS A 176 0.72 -7.57 27.69
CA LYS A 176 0.67 -7.50 29.16
C LYS A 176 -0.76 -7.24 29.66
N ARG A 177 -1.50 -6.37 28.97
CA ARG A 177 -2.93 -6.16 29.27
C ARG A 177 -3.73 -7.44 29.01
N ALA A 178 -3.51 -8.15 27.91
CA ALA A 178 -4.25 -9.36 27.58
C ALA A 178 -4.02 -10.49 28.60
N ILE A 179 -2.86 -10.53 29.24
CA ILE A 179 -2.55 -11.49 30.31
C ILE A 179 -3.27 -11.15 31.61
N SER A 180 -3.47 -9.84 31.92
CA SER A 180 -4.02 -9.37 33.18
C SER A 180 -5.52 -9.01 33.14
N ASP A 181 -6.11 -8.78 31.96
CA ASP A 181 -7.52 -8.41 31.78
C ASP A 181 -8.41 -9.65 31.86
N PRO A 182 -9.55 -9.64 32.59
CA PRO A 182 -10.50 -10.77 32.63
C PRO A 182 -11.05 -11.17 31.25
N ARG A 183 -11.07 -10.26 30.29
CA ARG A 183 -11.42 -10.57 28.88
C ARG A 183 -10.36 -11.43 28.19
N GLY A 184 -9.13 -11.39 28.68
CA GLY A 184 -8.02 -12.19 28.21
C GLY A 184 -7.80 -13.42 29.08
N PHE A 185 -6.66 -13.43 29.76
CA PHE A 185 -6.21 -14.50 30.65
C PHE A 185 -6.15 -14.08 32.12
N GLY A 186 -6.77 -12.94 32.50
CA GLY A 186 -6.68 -12.41 33.87
C GLY A 186 -7.25 -13.31 34.96
N ASP A 187 -8.09 -14.30 34.62
CA ASP A 187 -8.58 -15.32 35.54
C ASP A 187 -7.61 -16.52 35.69
N GLU A 188 -6.55 -16.59 34.89
CA GLU A 188 -5.59 -17.67 34.83
C GLU A 188 -4.23 -17.24 35.40
N ARG A 189 -3.48 -18.17 35.95
CA ARG A 189 -2.12 -17.90 36.41
C ARG A 189 -1.14 -18.23 35.29
N VAL A 190 -0.75 -17.21 34.52
CA VAL A 190 0.21 -17.36 33.43
C VAL A 190 1.59 -16.90 33.88
N ASN A 191 2.58 -17.78 33.78
CA ASN A 191 4.00 -17.46 34.00
C ASN A 191 4.71 -17.34 32.66
N ILE A 192 4.94 -16.09 32.25
CA ILE A 192 5.66 -15.72 31.01
C ILE A 192 6.62 -14.57 31.34
N THR A 193 7.83 -14.60 30.80
CA THR A 193 8.82 -13.56 31.07
C THR A 193 8.63 -12.34 30.14
N ASP A 194 9.13 -11.18 30.59
CA ASP A 194 9.13 -9.96 29.77
C ASP A 194 9.92 -10.16 28.45
N GLU A 195 10.97 -10.94 28.47
CA GLU A 195 11.75 -11.29 27.27
C GLU A 195 10.90 -12.06 26.23
N MET A 196 10.10 -13.05 26.71
CA MET A 196 9.19 -13.78 25.82
C MET A 196 8.08 -12.88 25.25
N ILE A 197 7.55 -11.95 26.05
CA ILE A 197 6.58 -10.96 25.58
C ILE A 197 7.21 -10.06 24.51
N HIS A 198 8.44 -9.63 24.72
CA HIS A 198 9.19 -8.84 23.75
C HIS A 198 9.39 -9.61 22.43
N MET A 199 9.77 -10.90 22.50
CA MET A 199 9.91 -11.74 21.31
C MET A 199 8.59 -11.88 20.52
N ILE A 200 7.46 -12.07 21.22
CA ILE A 200 6.12 -12.10 20.56
C ILE A 200 5.82 -10.77 19.89
N ALA A 201 6.15 -9.66 20.57
CA ALA A 201 5.90 -8.31 20.05
C ALA A 201 6.75 -8.00 18.81
N GLU A 202 8.03 -8.36 18.81
CA GLU A 202 8.91 -8.25 17.64
C GLU A 202 8.42 -9.12 16.48
N PHE A 203 8.06 -10.37 16.79
CA PHE A 203 7.53 -11.31 15.80
C PHE A 203 6.27 -10.78 15.10
N ALA A 204 5.39 -10.13 15.84
CA ALA A 204 4.14 -9.58 15.30
C ALA A 204 4.35 -8.41 14.34
N ASN A 205 5.51 -7.79 14.34
CA ASN A 205 5.90 -6.72 13.41
C ASN A 205 4.84 -5.63 13.22
N GLY A 206 4.35 -5.09 14.31
CA GLY A 206 3.37 -4.01 14.28
C GLY A 206 1.91 -4.43 14.08
N ASP A 207 1.61 -5.74 13.99
CA ASP A 207 0.24 -6.29 13.86
C ASP A 207 -0.28 -6.80 15.22
N ALA A 208 -1.19 -6.01 15.83
CA ALA A 208 -1.83 -6.37 17.11
C ALA A 208 -2.66 -7.66 17.04
N ARG A 209 -3.27 -7.98 15.91
CA ARG A 209 -4.08 -9.20 15.76
C ARG A 209 -3.17 -10.41 15.76
N SER A 210 -2.09 -10.36 15.01
CA SER A 210 -1.08 -11.41 14.97
C SER A 210 -0.46 -11.65 16.34
N SER A 211 -0.10 -10.57 17.06
CA SER A 211 0.50 -10.68 18.40
C SER A 211 -0.41 -11.37 19.42
N LEU A 212 -1.69 -11.00 19.44
CA LEU A 212 -2.68 -11.61 20.34
C LEU A 212 -2.96 -13.08 19.98
N THR A 213 -3.02 -13.40 18.69
CA THR A 213 -3.18 -14.78 18.23
C THR A 213 -1.97 -15.64 18.63
N THR A 214 -0.76 -15.10 18.50
CA THR A 214 0.47 -15.79 18.92
C THR A 214 0.49 -16.00 20.44
N LEU A 215 0.15 -14.97 21.21
CA LEU A 215 0.05 -15.08 22.68
C LEU A 215 -0.96 -16.16 23.09
N GLU A 216 -2.14 -16.18 22.46
CA GLU A 216 -3.17 -17.19 22.72
C GLU A 216 -2.65 -18.61 22.45
N MET A 217 -2.00 -18.82 21.30
CA MET A 217 -1.38 -20.11 20.97
C MET A 217 -0.30 -20.52 21.97
N VAL A 218 0.55 -19.56 22.38
CA VAL A 218 1.63 -19.85 23.34
C VAL A 218 1.06 -20.24 24.70
N ILE A 219 0.03 -19.56 25.19
CA ILE A 219 -0.60 -19.87 26.49
C ILE A 219 -1.34 -21.21 26.43
N LEU A 220 -2.07 -21.49 25.36
CA LEU A 220 -2.79 -22.76 25.18
C LEU A 220 -1.84 -23.97 25.04
N ASN A 221 -0.59 -23.78 24.65
CA ASN A 221 0.45 -24.82 24.58
C ASN A 221 1.41 -24.79 25.77
N GLY A 222 1.15 -24.00 26.80
CA GLY A 222 1.96 -23.94 28.01
C GLY A 222 1.77 -25.11 28.92
N ASP A 223 2.79 -25.43 29.75
CA ASP A 223 2.78 -26.54 30.69
C ASP A 223 1.97 -26.19 31.95
N ILE A 224 0.92 -26.97 32.24
CA ILE A 224 0.09 -26.73 33.42
C ILE A 224 0.75 -27.38 34.62
N LYS A 225 1.22 -26.60 35.58
CA LYS A 225 1.80 -27.07 36.85
C LYS A 225 0.74 -27.60 37.81
N ALA A 226 1.19 -28.32 38.84
CA ALA A 226 0.31 -28.93 39.87
C ALA A 226 -0.54 -27.87 40.62
N ASP A 227 -0.12 -26.64 40.71
CA ASP A 227 -0.84 -25.52 41.33
C ASP A 227 -1.79 -24.78 40.37
N GLY A 228 -1.93 -25.29 39.12
CA GLY A 228 -2.77 -24.69 38.08
C GLY A 228 -2.12 -23.51 37.33
N THR A 229 -0.83 -23.25 37.59
CA THR A 229 -0.10 -22.21 36.85
C THR A 229 0.28 -22.73 35.46
N ILE A 230 0.02 -21.94 34.42
CA ILE A 230 0.45 -22.19 33.04
C ILE A 230 1.86 -21.62 32.89
N ASP A 231 2.85 -22.49 32.73
CA ASP A 231 4.25 -22.09 32.60
C ASP A 231 4.66 -22.10 31.13
N ILE A 232 5.11 -20.96 30.63
CA ILE A 232 5.57 -20.83 29.28
C ILE A 232 7.08 -21.03 29.26
N THR A 233 7.53 -22.00 28.45
CA THR A 233 8.96 -22.28 28.25
C THR A 233 9.42 -21.65 26.93
N MET A 234 10.74 -21.42 26.80
CA MET A 234 11.33 -20.93 25.55
C MET A 234 11.05 -21.91 24.40
N GLU A 235 11.05 -23.22 24.70
CA GLU A 235 10.79 -24.26 23.72
C GLU A 235 9.33 -24.20 23.19
N SER A 236 8.33 -24.02 24.09
CA SER A 236 6.93 -23.85 23.66
C SER A 236 6.73 -22.58 22.85
N LEU A 237 7.42 -21.52 23.22
CA LEU A 237 7.41 -20.26 22.46
C LEU A 237 8.00 -20.45 21.05
N GLU A 238 9.18 -21.08 20.94
CA GLU A 238 9.82 -21.33 19.64
C GLU A 238 9.00 -22.24 18.72
N GLN A 239 8.21 -23.16 19.27
CA GLN A 239 7.30 -24.01 18.50
C GLN A 239 6.13 -23.20 17.92
N CYS A 240 5.60 -22.22 18.67
CA CYS A 240 4.52 -21.35 18.23
C CYS A 240 5.01 -20.26 17.28
N ILE A 241 6.24 -19.77 17.47
CA ILE A 241 6.86 -18.76 16.65
C ILE A 241 7.85 -19.48 15.70
N SER A 242 7.53 -19.51 14.41
CA SER A 242 8.42 -20.12 13.43
C SER A 242 9.80 -19.45 13.44
N LYS A 243 10.90 -20.24 13.61
CA LYS A 243 12.29 -19.73 13.61
C LYS A 243 12.64 -18.85 12.40
N LYS A 244 12.00 -19.07 11.25
CA LYS A 244 12.22 -18.28 10.03
C LYS A 244 11.71 -16.84 10.15
N SER A 245 10.70 -16.58 10.98
CA SER A 245 10.09 -15.25 11.13
C SER A 245 10.80 -14.38 12.16
N LEU A 246 11.51 -14.95 13.13
CA LEU A 246 12.27 -14.20 14.16
C LEU A 246 13.47 -13.43 13.60
N LEU A 247 13.94 -13.77 12.40
CA LEU A 247 15.12 -13.17 11.76
C LEU A 247 14.76 -12.19 10.62
N TYR A 248 13.48 -11.99 10.35
CA TYR A 248 13.04 -11.15 9.22
C TYR A 248 11.81 -10.32 9.57
N ASP A 249 12.01 -9.04 9.79
CA ASP A 249 10.96 -8.05 9.94
C ASP A 249 10.47 -7.61 8.54
N LYS A 250 9.29 -8.11 8.10
CA LYS A 250 8.74 -7.83 6.75
C LYS A 250 8.47 -6.34 6.46
N ASN A 251 8.36 -5.51 7.47
CA ASN A 251 8.08 -4.07 7.33
C ASN A 251 9.06 -3.17 8.09
N GLY A 252 10.08 -3.74 8.73
CA GLY A 252 11.07 -3.02 9.51
C GLY A 252 12.33 -2.64 8.72
N GLU A 253 13.31 -2.12 9.42
CA GLU A 253 14.57 -1.63 8.86
C GLU A 253 15.33 -2.73 8.10
N GLU A 254 15.29 -3.97 8.58
CA GLU A 254 15.99 -5.09 7.96
C GLU A 254 15.39 -5.47 6.59
N HIS A 255 14.08 -5.40 6.41
CA HIS A 255 13.42 -5.58 5.11
C HIS A 255 13.94 -4.57 4.08
N TYR A 256 14.00 -3.27 4.45
CA TYR A 256 14.52 -2.24 3.57
C TYR A 256 16.03 -2.41 3.32
N ASN A 257 16.77 -2.87 4.31
CA ASN A 257 18.20 -3.11 4.18
C ASN A 257 18.49 -4.25 3.21
N ILE A 258 17.76 -5.37 3.28
CA ILE A 258 18.00 -6.53 2.42
C ILE A 258 17.59 -6.23 0.97
N ILE A 259 16.43 -5.62 0.72
CA ILE A 259 16.07 -5.23 -0.65
C ILE A 259 17.01 -4.19 -1.22
N SER A 260 17.52 -3.28 -0.40
CA SER A 260 18.54 -2.31 -0.79
C SER A 260 19.88 -3.01 -1.10
N ALA A 261 20.25 -4.04 -0.32
CA ALA A 261 21.45 -4.84 -0.57
C ALA A 261 21.34 -5.61 -1.90
N LEU A 262 20.17 -6.22 -2.19
CA LEU A 262 19.90 -6.86 -3.48
C LEU A 262 20.10 -5.87 -4.65
N HIS A 263 19.46 -4.70 -4.58
CA HIS A 263 19.59 -3.67 -5.63
C HIS A 263 21.03 -3.17 -5.78
N LYS A 264 21.75 -2.92 -4.66
CA LYS A 264 23.14 -2.48 -4.68
C LYS A 264 24.07 -3.55 -5.25
N SER A 265 23.82 -4.82 -4.97
CA SER A 265 24.58 -5.94 -5.52
C SER A 265 24.39 -6.04 -7.05
N MET A 266 23.15 -5.98 -7.53
CA MET A 266 22.85 -5.94 -8.98
C MET A 266 23.51 -4.72 -9.66
N ARG A 267 23.45 -3.55 -9.02
CA ARG A 267 24.06 -2.30 -9.52
C ARG A 267 25.59 -2.38 -9.58
N ASN A 268 26.19 -3.05 -8.62
CA ASN A 268 27.63 -3.31 -8.58
C ASN A 268 28.09 -4.48 -9.47
N SER A 269 27.14 -5.10 -10.21
CA SER A 269 27.40 -6.28 -11.08
C SER A 269 27.94 -7.50 -10.30
N ASP A 270 27.61 -7.60 -9.01
CA ASP A 270 27.93 -8.75 -8.15
C ASP A 270 26.76 -9.74 -8.16
N ALA A 271 26.83 -10.71 -9.09
CA ALA A 271 25.77 -11.68 -9.27
C ALA A 271 25.64 -12.64 -8.07
N ASP A 272 26.74 -13.03 -7.44
CA ASP A 272 26.74 -13.96 -6.31
C ASP A 272 26.10 -13.31 -5.07
N ALA A 273 26.48 -12.06 -4.75
CA ALA A 273 25.86 -11.31 -3.68
C ALA A 273 24.37 -11.05 -3.97
N ALA A 274 23.98 -10.75 -5.22
CA ALA A 274 22.59 -10.55 -5.59
C ALA A 274 21.75 -11.82 -5.38
N VAL A 275 22.24 -12.99 -5.79
CA VAL A 275 21.58 -14.27 -5.57
C VAL A 275 21.48 -14.59 -4.06
N TYR A 276 22.51 -14.30 -3.29
CA TYR A 276 22.49 -14.51 -1.83
C TYR A 276 21.39 -13.67 -1.18
N TRP A 277 21.29 -12.39 -1.48
CA TRP A 277 20.28 -11.51 -0.90
C TRP A 277 18.87 -11.87 -1.36
N LEU A 278 18.69 -12.31 -2.61
CA LEU A 278 17.43 -12.88 -3.11
C LEU A 278 17.02 -14.10 -2.29
N ALA A 279 17.93 -15.07 -2.14
CA ALA A 279 17.66 -16.29 -1.40
C ALA A 279 17.30 -15.98 0.07
N ARG A 280 18.03 -15.06 0.70
CA ARG A 280 17.76 -14.61 2.08
C ARG A 280 16.37 -14.00 2.23
N MET A 281 15.90 -13.20 1.27
CA MET A 281 14.53 -12.66 1.26
C MET A 281 13.48 -13.75 1.13
N LEU A 282 13.63 -14.66 0.17
CA LEU A 282 12.65 -15.73 -0.09
C LEU A 282 12.59 -16.73 1.06
N GLU A 283 13.73 -17.13 1.63
CA GLU A 283 13.81 -18.02 2.80
C GLU A 283 13.21 -17.37 4.06
N ALA A 284 13.27 -16.04 4.16
CA ALA A 284 12.61 -15.29 5.22
C ALA A 284 11.08 -15.15 5.02
N GLY A 285 10.54 -15.67 3.91
CA GLY A 285 9.11 -15.66 3.59
C GLY A 285 8.61 -14.37 2.94
N GLU A 286 9.50 -13.60 2.27
CA GLU A 286 9.09 -12.44 1.48
C GLU A 286 8.18 -12.86 0.33
N ASP A 287 7.22 -11.99 -0.01
CA ASP A 287 6.35 -12.18 -1.18
C ASP A 287 7.19 -12.17 -2.48
N PRO A 288 7.24 -13.28 -3.24
CA PRO A 288 8.00 -13.32 -4.48
C PRO A 288 7.53 -12.29 -5.51
N LEU A 289 6.26 -11.89 -5.48
CA LEU A 289 5.73 -10.82 -6.34
C LEU A 289 6.27 -9.45 -5.92
N TYR A 290 6.49 -9.21 -4.63
CA TYR A 290 7.16 -7.99 -4.18
C TYR A 290 8.58 -7.92 -4.73
N VAL A 291 9.36 -8.99 -4.59
CA VAL A 291 10.73 -9.06 -5.13
C VAL A 291 10.72 -8.85 -6.65
N ALA A 292 9.83 -9.53 -7.37
CA ALA A 292 9.68 -9.39 -8.81
C ALA A 292 9.36 -7.94 -9.25
N ARG A 293 8.48 -7.24 -8.53
CA ARG A 293 8.20 -5.81 -8.75
C ARG A 293 9.46 -4.95 -8.58
N ARG A 294 10.28 -5.25 -7.58
CA ARG A 294 11.53 -4.52 -7.34
C ARG A 294 12.57 -4.78 -8.45
N VAL A 295 12.68 -6.00 -8.94
CA VAL A 295 13.54 -6.36 -10.08
C VAL A 295 13.05 -5.69 -11.37
N THR A 296 11.73 -5.64 -11.58
CA THR A 296 11.13 -4.93 -12.73
C THR A 296 11.45 -3.43 -12.71
N ARG A 297 11.38 -2.79 -11.53
CA ARG A 297 11.82 -1.39 -11.39
C ARG A 297 13.28 -1.23 -11.73
N PHE A 298 14.15 -2.10 -11.21
CA PHE A 298 15.59 -2.08 -11.49
C PHE A 298 15.90 -2.16 -12.98
N ALA A 299 15.16 -3.00 -13.72
CA ALA A 299 15.33 -3.16 -15.17
C ALA A 299 15.20 -1.84 -15.94
N SER A 300 14.34 -0.91 -15.49
CA SER A 300 14.18 0.42 -16.10
C SER A 300 15.07 1.48 -15.48
N GLU A 301 15.27 1.44 -14.17
CA GLU A 301 15.97 2.46 -13.39
C GLU A 301 17.48 2.38 -13.57
N ASP A 302 18.05 1.16 -13.57
CA ASP A 302 19.49 0.91 -13.53
C ASP A 302 20.07 0.30 -14.82
N VAL A 303 19.23 -0.35 -15.63
CA VAL A 303 19.64 -0.93 -16.92
C VAL A 303 19.09 -0.10 -18.08
N GLY A 304 17.83 0.19 -18.10
CA GLY A 304 17.18 1.06 -19.09
C GLY A 304 17.44 0.62 -20.54
N LEU A 305 17.76 1.60 -21.39
CA LEU A 305 18.04 1.35 -22.81
C LEU A 305 19.46 0.82 -23.08
N ALA A 306 20.29 0.67 -22.06
CA ALA A 306 21.58 -0.01 -22.21
C ALA A 306 21.38 -1.50 -22.59
N ASP A 307 20.31 -2.12 -22.04
CA ASP A 307 19.83 -3.42 -22.48
C ASP A 307 18.29 -3.49 -22.40
N PRO A 308 17.58 -3.23 -23.51
CA PRO A 308 16.11 -3.26 -23.55
C PRO A 308 15.48 -4.60 -23.16
N ARG A 309 16.22 -5.72 -23.27
CA ARG A 309 15.73 -7.06 -22.92
C ARG A 309 15.56 -7.24 -21.40
N ALA A 310 16.22 -6.43 -20.61
CA ALA A 310 16.11 -6.48 -19.14
C ALA A 310 14.66 -6.37 -18.66
N MET A 311 13.87 -5.47 -19.26
CA MET A 311 12.47 -5.30 -18.93
C MET A 311 11.64 -6.54 -19.29
N GLU A 312 11.90 -7.13 -20.47
CA GLU A 312 11.19 -8.33 -20.93
C GLU A 312 11.41 -9.51 -19.96
N ILE A 313 12.67 -9.71 -19.54
CA ILE A 313 13.05 -10.77 -18.60
C ILE A 313 12.42 -10.52 -17.22
N ALA A 314 12.45 -9.27 -16.73
CA ALA A 314 11.85 -8.93 -15.44
C ALA A 314 10.34 -9.17 -15.44
N ILE A 315 9.63 -8.81 -16.50
CA ILE A 315 8.19 -9.05 -16.66
C ILE A 315 7.90 -10.55 -16.78
N ALA A 316 8.70 -11.31 -17.54
CA ALA A 316 8.54 -12.76 -17.64
C ALA A 316 8.71 -13.44 -16.26
N ALA A 317 9.72 -13.05 -15.48
CA ALA A 317 9.92 -13.54 -14.12
C ALA A 317 8.76 -13.17 -13.19
N TYR A 318 8.23 -11.93 -13.27
CA TYR A 318 7.04 -11.52 -12.51
C TYR A 318 5.82 -12.41 -12.85
N GLN A 319 5.58 -12.66 -14.14
CA GLN A 319 4.48 -13.51 -14.57
C GLN A 319 4.67 -14.95 -14.11
N ALA A 320 5.89 -15.50 -14.19
CA ALA A 320 6.21 -16.82 -13.69
C ALA A 320 5.94 -16.95 -12.18
N CYS A 321 6.34 -15.95 -11.37
CA CYS A 321 6.02 -15.91 -9.96
C CYS A 321 4.50 -15.94 -9.70
N HIS A 322 3.74 -15.23 -10.51
CA HIS A 322 2.28 -15.16 -10.37
C HIS A 322 1.60 -16.51 -10.73
N PHE A 323 2.08 -17.20 -11.76
CA PHE A 323 1.47 -18.44 -12.24
C PHE A 323 1.90 -19.66 -11.45
N ILE A 324 3.18 -19.74 -11.06
CA ILE A 324 3.79 -20.95 -10.51
C ILE A 324 3.82 -20.88 -8.98
N GLY A 325 4.19 -19.71 -8.41
CA GLY A 325 4.36 -19.55 -6.96
C GLY A 325 5.62 -20.18 -6.40
N MET A 326 5.79 -20.07 -5.09
CA MET A 326 6.90 -20.70 -4.36
C MET A 326 6.61 -22.20 -4.13
N PRO A 327 7.65 -23.05 -4.10
CA PRO A 327 9.08 -22.71 -4.19
C PRO A 327 9.64 -22.58 -5.62
N GLU A 328 8.94 -23.03 -6.63
CA GLU A 328 9.46 -23.19 -8.01
C GLU A 328 9.82 -21.85 -8.66
N CYS A 329 9.08 -20.77 -8.38
CA CYS A 329 9.35 -19.47 -8.97
C CYS A 329 10.68 -18.83 -8.52
N SER A 330 11.33 -19.37 -7.47
CA SER A 330 12.65 -18.91 -7.01
C SER A 330 13.71 -18.95 -8.11
N VAL A 331 13.66 -19.97 -8.98
CA VAL A 331 14.60 -20.13 -10.11
C VAL A 331 14.43 -19.04 -11.16
N HIS A 332 13.18 -18.65 -11.46
CA HIS A 332 12.88 -17.57 -12.41
C HIS A 332 13.31 -16.20 -11.89
N LEU A 333 13.16 -15.97 -10.58
CA LEU A 333 13.70 -14.76 -9.94
C LEU A 333 15.23 -14.74 -9.94
N THR A 334 15.87 -15.89 -9.72
CA THR A 334 17.34 -16.04 -9.76
C THR A 334 17.86 -15.70 -11.17
N GLU A 335 17.23 -16.23 -12.23
CA GLU A 335 17.57 -15.92 -13.61
C GLU A 335 17.50 -14.40 -13.88
N ALA A 336 16.39 -13.77 -13.50
CA ALA A 336 16.21 -12.33 -13.68
C ALA A 336 17.25 -11.51 -12.88
N VAL A 337 17.53 -11.87 -11.64
CA VAL A 337 18.51 -11.17 -10.78
C VAL A 337 19.92 -11.29 -11.34
N ILE A 338 20.34 -12.47 -11.81
CA ILE A 338 21.64 -12.66 -12.46
C ILE A 338 21.72 -11.82 -13.73
N TYR A 339 20.66 -11.85 -14.54
CA TYR A 339 20.62 -11.04 -15.75
C TYR A 339 20.76 -9.55 -15.43
N MET A 340 20.02 -9.02 -14.45
CA MET A 340 20.12 -7.62 -14.00
C MET A 340 21.52 -7.28 -13.48
N ALA A 341 22.14 -8.20 -12.77
CA ALA A 341 23.51 -8.00 -12.26
C ALA A 341 24.54 -7.89 -13.38
N LEU A 342 24.40 -8.69 -14.45
CA LEU A 342 25.37 -8.75 -15.54
C LEU A 342 25.07 -7.80 -16.71
N ALA A 343 23.86 -7.28 -16.83
CA ALA A 343 23.48 -6.33 -17.86
C ALA A 343 24.29 -5.02 -17.75
N PRO A 344 24.58 -4.34 -18.87
CA PRO A 344 25.16 -3.00 -18.83
C PRO A 344 24.23 -2.03 -18.11
N LYS A 345 24.78 -1.08 -17.36
CA LYS A 345 24.04 -0.16 -16.49
C LYS A 345 23.86 1.21 -17.12
N SER A 346 22.63 1.74 -17.07
CA SER A 346 22.32 3.12 -17.43
C SER A 346 21.13 3.62 -16.62
N ASN A 347 21.28 4.71 -15.90
CA ASN A 347 20.21 5.40 -15.21
C ASN A 347 19.67 6.61 -16.00
N ALA A 348 19.98 6.68 -17.29
CA ALA A 348 19.58 7.81 -18.15
C ALA A 348 18.06 8.05 -18.18
N MET A 349 17.25 6.98 -18.04
CA MET A 349 15.78 7.08 -18.01
C MET A 349 15.29 7.79 -16.75
N GLU A 350 15.81 7.41 -15.60
CA GLU A 350 15.45 8.02 -14.31
C GLU A 350 15.86 9.49 -14.26
N VAL A 351 17.10 9.79 -14.66
CA VAL A 351 17.62 11.17 -14.71
C VAL A 351 16.78 12.03 -15.66
N ALA A 352 16.43 11.51 -16.84
CA ALA A 352 15.61 12.22 -17.81
C ALA A 352 14.21 12.53 -17.27
N TYR A 353 13.57 11.56 -16.62
CA TYR A 353 12.23 11.75 -16.05
C TYR A 353 12.24 12.78 -14.91
N PHE A 354 13.19 12.71 -13.98
CA PHE A 354 13.23 13.65 -12.87
C PHE A 354 13.54 15.07 -13.32
N ALA A 355 14.46 15.27 -14.26
CA ALA A 355 14.72 16.59 -14.84
C ALA A 355 13.48 17.16 -15.54
N ALA A 356 12.76 16.33 -16.32
CA ALA A 356 11.52 16.76 -16.98
C ALA A 356 10.39 17.04 -15.98
N ARG A 357 10.30 16.26 -14.91
CA ARG A 357 9.31 16.46 -13.84
C ARG A 357 9.53 17.80 -13.12
N ASP A 358 10.78 18.10 -12.78
CA ASP A 358 11.11 19.33 -12.06
C ASP A 358 10.79 20.55 -12.92
N ASP A 359 11.13 20.57 -14.22
CA ASP A 359 10.72 21.60 -15.15
C ASP A 359 9.17 21.65 -15.30
N ALA A 360 8.49 20.51 -15.34
CA ALA A 360 7.03 20.46 -15.44
C ALA A 360 6.33 21.03 -14.19
N GLN A 361 6.92 20.84 -13.00
CA GLN A 361 6.40 21.44 -11.76
C GLN A 361 6.61 22.96 -11.70
N GLU A 362 7.75 23.43 -12.19
CA GLU A 362 8.07 24.85 -12.25
C GLU A 362 7.21 25.60 -13.30
N HIS A 363 6.93 24.93 -14.42
CA HIS A 363 6.22 25.52 -15.58
C HIS A 363 4.81 24.93 -15.79
N MET A 364 4.12 24.54 -14.72
CA MET A 364 2.82 23.82 -14.78
C MET A 364 1.71 24.60 -15.52
N ALA A 365 1.78 25.92 -15.58
CA ALA A 365 0.78 26.77 -16.22
C ALA A 365 1.05 27.02 -17.73
N GLU A 366 2.16 26.52 -18.29
CA GLU A 366 2.47 26.75 -19.69
C GLU A 366 1.57 25.90 -20.62
N PRO A 367 1.00 26.56 -21.64
CA PRO A 367 0.11 25.87 -22.54
C PRO A 367 0.88 24.99 -23.53
N VAL A 368 0.24 23.93 -23.99
CA VAL A 368 0.76 23.14 -25.12
C VAL A 368 0.91 24.03 -26.35
N PRO A 369 2.04 24.01 -27.09
CA PRO A 369 2.23 24.79 -28.32
C PRO A 369 1.10 24.61 -29.33
N MET A 370 0.66 25.70 -29.97
CA MET A 370 -0.53 25.71 -30.84
C MET A 370 -0.42 24.70 -32.00
N ASN A 371 0.78 24.55 -32.56
CA ASN A 371 1.06 23.64 -33.69
C ASN A 371 0.84 22.16 -33.39
N ILE A 372 0.94 21.74 -32.11
CA ILE A 372 0.73 20.34 -31.70
C ILE A 372 -0.58 20.11 -30.94
N ARG A 373 -1.46 21.14 -30.81
CA ARG A 373 -2.79 20.96 -30.24
C ARG A 373 -3.72 20.25 -31.19
N ASN A 374 -4.52 19.31 -30.68
CA ASN A 374 -5.59 18.68 -31.45
C ASN A 374 -6.70 19.67 -31.77
N ALA A 375 -7.21 19.61 -33.01
CA ALA A 375 -8.32 20.45 -33.51
C ALA A 375 -9.49 19.57 -34.01
N PRO A 376 -10.21 18.85 -33.13
CA PRO A 376 -11.30 17.96 -33.55
C PRO A 376 -12.56 18.72 -34.05
N THR A 377 -12.72 20.00 -33.70
CA THR A 377 -13.88 20.80 -34.11
C THR A 377 -13.48 21.95 -35.06
N SER A 378 -14.43 22.44 -35.87
CA SER A 378 -14.22 23.60 -36.75
C SER A 378 -13.76 24.80 -35.95
N LEU A 379 -14.41 25.10 -34.83
CA LEU A 379 -14.06 26.22 -33.95
C LEU A 379 -12.58 26.14 -33.49
N MET A 380 -12.07 24.96 -33.13
CA MET A 380 -10.67 24.82 -32.73
C MET A 380 -9.72 25.08 -33.89
N LYS A 381 -10.10 24.67 -35.14
CA LYS A 381 -9.33 24.98 -36.34
C LYS A 381 -9.32 26.48 -36.61
N ASP A 382 -10.45 27.14 -36.45
CA ASP A 382 -10.58 28.60 -36.63
C ASP A 382 -9.76 29.38 -35.58
N LEU A 383 -9.62 28.82 -34.38
CA LEU A 383 -8.75 29.34 -33.31
C LEU A 383 -7.26 29.03 -33.55
N GLY A 384 -6.91 28.36 -34.64
CA GLY A 384 -5.53 28.08 -35.02
C GLY A 384 -4.90 26.86 -34.38
N TYR A 385 -5.68 25.97 -33.74
CA TYR A 385 -5.17 24.71 -33.18
C TYR A 385 -4.67 23.80 -34.32
N GLY A 386 -3.47 23.23 -34.13
CA GLY A 386 -2.81 22.42 -35.14
C GLY A 386 -2.25 23.18 -36.34
N LYS A 387 -2.32 24.52 -36.35
CA LYS A 387 -1.75 25.30 -37.43
C LYS A 387 -0.24 25.20 -37.48
N GLY A 388 0.29 24.74 -38.62
CA GLY A 388 1.73 24.49 -38.78
C GLY A 388 2.19 23.12 -38.33
N TYR A 389 1.27 22.22 -37.97
CA TYR A 389 1.60 20.83 -37.70
C TYR A 389 2.16 20.15 -38.96
N ARG A 390 3.29 19.47 -38.82
CA ARG A 390 3.94 18.73 -39.89
C ARG A 390 3.93 17.26 -39.53
N TYR A 391 3.16 16.45 -40.24
CA TYR A 391 3.09 15.01 -40.02
C TYR A 391 4.36 14.35 -40.50
N ALA A 392 5.17 13.83 -39.59
CA ALA A 392 6.51 13.29 -39.91
C ALA A 392 6.49 12.18 -40.95
N HIS A 393 5.42 11.38 -41.03
CA HIS A 393 5.29 10.33 -42.03
C HIS A 393 5.17 10.80 -43.49
N ASP A 394 4.82 12.09 -43.70
CA ASP A 394 4.75 12.70 -45.04
C ASP A 394 6.14 13.09 -45.58
N TYR A 395 7.18 13.02 -44.75
CA TYR A 395 8.55 13.38 -45.10
C TYR A 395 9.39 12.11 -45.32
N GLU A 396 10.37 12.19 -46.25
CA GLU A 396 11.23 11.09 -46.62
C GLU A 396 11.97 10.51 -45.43
N ASP A 397 12.61 11.34 -44.61
CA ASP A 397 13.37 10.95 -43.41
C ASP A 397 12.50 10.62 -42.20
N LYS A 398 11.17 10.78 -42.29
CA LYS A 398 10.23 10.60 -41.17
C LYS A 398 10.57 11.48 -39.95
N ILE A 399 11.20 12.64 -40.22
CA ILE A 399 11.63 13.63 -39.22
C ILE A 399 11.14 15.01 -39.66
N THR A 400 10.82 15.88 -38.69
CA THR A 400 10.53 17.28 -38.93
C THR A 400 11.29 18.16 -37.94
N SER A 401 11.57 19.40 -38.33
CA SER A 401 12.21 20.40 -37.45
C SER A 401 11.22 21.17 -36.59
N MET A 402 9.96 20.68 -36.49
CA MET A 402 8.90 21.33 -35.75
C MET A 402 9.22 21.41 -34.25
N GLN A 403 8.94 22.56 -33.63
CA GLN A 403 9.01 22.79 -32.19
C GLN A 403 7.89 22.04 -31.47
N CYS A 404 8.23 21.24 -30.45
CA CYS A 404 7.29 20.47 -29.67
C CYS A 404 7.29 20.82 -28.15
N LEU A 405 8.33 21.47 -27.65
CA LEU A 405 8.36 21.99 -26.29
C LEU A 405 7.73 23.35 -26.21
N PRO A 406 7.20 23.78 -25.04
CA PRO A 406 6.84 25.17 -24.77
C PRO A 406 8.03 26.11 -25.05
N ASP A 407 7.72 27.37 -25.38
CA ASP A 407 8.75 28.35 -25.78
C ASP A 407 9.81 28.59 -24.67
N SER A 408 9.42 28.56 -23.42
CA SER A 408 10.31 28.68 -22.26
C SER A 408 11.30 27.53 -22.11
N LEU A 409 10.95 26.35 -22.64
CA LEU A 409 11.72 25.12 -22.52
C LEU A 409 12.47 24.77 -23.81
N VAL A 410 12.47 25.68 -24.82
CA VAL A 410 13.21 25.45 -26.06
C VAL A 410 14.70 25.27 -25.77
N GLY A 411 15.26 24.16 -26.27
CA GLY A 411 16.66 23.80 -26.08
C GLY A 411 16.94 22.97 -24.82
N ARG A 412 15.94 22.67 -23.99
CA ARG A 412 16.08 21.69 -22.90
C ARG A 412 16.36 20.29 -23.44
N GLU A 413 17.27 19.59 -22.83
CA GLU A 413 17.66 18.22 -23.15
C GLU A 413 17.52 17.36 -21.90
N TYR A 414 16.52 16.50 -21.85
CA TYR A 414 16.28 15.61 -20.74
C TYR A 414 17.00 14.27 -20.91
N TYR A 415 16.84 13.62 -22.05
CA TYR A 415 17.47 12.34 -22.32
C TYR A 415 18.91 12.53 -22.79
N LYS A 416 19.84 12.05 -21.98
CA LYS A 416 21.29 12.05 -22.24
C LYS A 416 21.78 10.61 -22.25
N PRO A 417 21.81 9.93 -23.43
CA PRO A 417 22.22 8.55 -23.54
C PRO A 417 23.67 8.35 -23.10
N THR A 418 23.88 7.23 -22.40
CA THR A 418 25.24 6.81 -21.99
C THR A 418 26.00 6.13 -23.13
N GLU A 419 27.20 5.64 -22.84
CA GLU A 419 28.02 4.84 -23.77
C GLU A 419 27.97 3.34 -23.40
N GLN A 420 26.92 2.92 -22.71
CA GLN A 420 26.78 1.55 -22.24
C GLN A 420 25.84 0.73 -23.14
N GLY A 421 26.25 -0.49 -23.46
CA GLY A 421 25.41 -1.47 -24.15
C GLY A 421 24.78 -0.95 -25.46
N ALA A 422 23.48 -1.17 -25.59
CA ALA A 422 22.72 -0.76 -26.80
C ALA A 422 22.51 0.77 -26.85
N GLU A 423 22.72 1.50 -25.78
CA GLU A 423 22.47 2.95 -25.71
C GLU A 423 23.42 3.76 -26.60
N VAL A 424 24.57 3.21 -26.96
CA VAL A 424 25.49 3.77 -27.99
C VAL A 424 24.73 4.05 -29.29
N ARG A 425 23.93 3.08 -29.77
CA ARG A 425 23.14 3.23 -31.00
C ARG A 425 22.06 4.30 -30.88
N PHE A 426 21.42 4.42 -29.70
CA PHE A 426 20.46 5.49 -29.45
C PHE A 426 21.14 6.86 -29.44
N LYS A 427 22.35 6.97 -28.91
CA LYS A 427 23.18 8.19 -28.91
C LYS A 427 23.53 8.62 -30.33
N GLU A 428 24.02 7.71 -31.15
CA GLU A 428 24.33 7.97 -32.54
C GLU A 428 23.09 8.45 -33.32
N ARG A 429 21.94 7.75 -33.14
CA ARG A 429 20.68 8.13 -33.78
C ARG A 429 20.20 9.50 -33.34
N LEU A 430 20.28 9.80 -32.04
CA LEU A 430 19.89 11.09 -31.47
C LEU A 430 20.74 12.23 -32.06
N ASN A 431 22.03 12.04 -32.14
CA ASN A 431 22.95 13.01 -32.72
C ASN A 431 22.66 13.27 -34.19
N SER A 432 22.46 12.21 -35.00
CA SER A 432 22.05 12.29 -36.40
C SER A 432 20.75 13.09 -36.57
N ILE A 433 19.73 12.86 -35.70
CA ILE A 433 18.48 13.62 -35.74
C ILE A 433 18.71 15.08 -35.38
N LYS A 434 19.56 15.38 -34.40
CA LYS A 434 19.88 16.76 -34.02
C LYS A 434 20.59 17.52 -35.13
N GLU A 435 21.51 16.89 -35.81
CA GLU A 435 22.22 17.45 -36.99
C GLU A 435 21.25 17.71 -38.15
N TRP A 436 20.40 16.71 -38.45
CA TRP A 436 19.38 16.85 -39.49
C TRP A 436 18.44 18.05 -39.18
N LYS A 437 17.97 18.17 -37.92
CA LYS A 437 17.09 19.29 -37.50
C LYS A 437 17.79 20.63 -37.59
N LYS A 438 19.11 20.72 -37.37
CA LYS A 438 19.89 21.96 -37.54
C LYS A 438 20.01 22.38 -38.99
N SER A 439 20.16 21.43 -39.93
CA SER A 439 20.31 21.71 -41.35
C SER A 439 18.99 21.98 -42.08
N HIS A 440 17.82 21.68 -41.46
CA HIS A 440 16.47 21.87 -42.00
C HIS A 440 15.60 22.82 -41.19
N LYS A 441 16.23 23.77 -40.45
CA LYS A 441 15.55 24.87 -39.74
C LYS A 441 15.04 25.91 -40.67
#